data_ea36a7d4ca26fe0dec496af484a23161
#
_entry.id   ea36a7d4ca26fe0dec496af484a23161
#
_cell.length_a   1.000
_cell.length_b   1.000
_cell.length_c   1.000
_cell.angle_alpha   90.00
_cell.angle_beta   90.00
_cell.angle_gamma   90.00
#
_symmetry.space_group_name_H-M   'P 1'
#
loop_
_entity.id
_entity.type
_entity.pdbx_description
1 polymer ?
#
loop_
_entity_poly.entity_id
_entity_poly.type
_entity_poly.pdbx_seq_one_letter_code
_entity_poly.pdbx_strand_id
1 'polypeptide(L)'
;MSRGLGDVYKRQGAFRKTERAPKLPLPIGVSNYCLASSEYYYIDKTMMIKDFIDERPMVTLFTRPRRFGKTLNMDMLRTYFERSDKDTSVYFRDKKIWSCGQKYRDYQGRYPVIFLTFKDVKFDTWEETFAALRDIFAKEAQRHKELQSSEKCDGYSRKVYERLVNGSATEVELSSALLDLSAMLHSHYDVAPVIIIDEYDTPIQQGHSEDYYDKIIRFMRCLLYTSDAADDR
;
A
#
# COMPACT_ATOMS: atom_id res chain seq x y z
N MET A 1 58.67 0.96 -57.68
CA MET A 1 57.51 1.85 -57.49
C MET A 1 56.71 1.32 -56.30
N SER A 2 57.01 1.90 -55.17
CA SER A 2 56.37 1.50 -53.87
C SER A 2 55.27 2.52 -53.58
N ARG A 3 54.00 2.11 -53.62
CA ARG A 3 52.86 2.94 -53.20
C ARG A 3 52.49 2.51 -51.78
N GLY A 4 52.47 3.51 -50.93
CA GLY A 4 52.44 3.38 -49.49
C GLY A 4 51.19 2.82 -48.86
N LEU A 5 51.47 2.05 -47.86
CA LEU A 5 50.52 1.51 -46.86
C LEU A 5 50.06 2.55 -45.80
N GLY A 6 50.12 3.87 -46.18
CA GLY A 6 49.93 4.96 -45.20
C GLY A 6 48.49 5.48 -45.06
N ASP A 7 47.52 5.12 -45.92
CA ASP A 7 46.22 5.82 -45.98
C ASP A 7 45.01 5.04 -45.41
N VAL A 8 45.23 3.84 -44.86
CA VAL A 8 44.14 3.00 -44.32
C VAL A 8 43.77 3.33 -42.86
N TYR A 9 44.62 4.05 -42.15
CA TYR A 9 44.42 4.30 -40.71
C TYR A 9 43.80 5.67 -40.32
N LYS A 10 43.38 6.49 -41.27
CA LYS A 10 42.79 7.83 -41.00
C LYS A 10 41.27 7.89 -41.05
N ARG A 11 40.56 6.77 -41.04
CA ARG A 11 39.08 6.73 -40.88
C ARG A 11 38.64 5.95 -39.65
N GLN A 12 39.32 6.12 -38.52
CA GLN A 12 38.67 5.86 -37.25
C GLN A 12 37.81 7.07 -36.91
N GLY A 13 36.54 6.98 -37.35
CA GLY A 13 35.53 7.96 -37.02
C GLY A 13 35.51 8.19 -35.51
N ALA A 14 35.52 9.46 -35.14
CA ALA A 14 35.30 9.88 -33.78
C ALA A 14 34.07 9.15 -33.23
N PHE A 15 34.29 8.20 -32.31
CA PHE A 15 33.24 7.68 -31.45
C PHE A 15 32.66 8.90 -30.73
N ARG A 16 31.51 9.40 -31.19
CA ARG A 16 30.72 10.31 -30.39
C ARG A 16 30.47 9.58 -29.07
N LYS A 17 31.09 10.05 -27.99
CA LYS A 17 30.67 9.74 -26.65
C LYS A 17 29.18 10.17 -26.60
N THR A 18 28.27 9.22 -26.83
CA THR A 18 26.87 9.42 -26.44
C THR A 18 26.93 9.61 -24.94
N GLU A 19 26.67 10.83 -24.49
CA GLU A 19 26.45 11.08 -23.09
C GLU A 19 25.37 10.10 -22.63
N ARG A 20 25.77 9.11 -21.85
CA ARG A 20 24.82 8.18 -21.26
C ARG A 20 23.99 9.02 -20.31
N ALA A 21 22.68 9.06 -20.53
CA ALA A 21 21.76 9.66 -19.57
C ALA A 21 22.12 9.17 -18.15
N PRO A 22 22.08 10.04 -17.15
CA PRO A 22 22.45 9.66 -15.79
C PRO A 22 21.67 8.42 -15.39
N LYS A 23 22.38 7.38 -14.99
CA LYS A 23 21.74 6.12 -14.55
C LYS A 23 21.05 6.42 -13.23
N LEU A 24 19.72 6.34 -13.21
CA LEU A 24 18.95 6.41 -11.96
C LEU A 24 19.39 5.29 -11.01
N PRO A 25 19.51 5.56 -9.70
CA PRO A 25 19.84 4.53 -8.71
C PRO A 25 18.71 3.48 -8.62
N LEU A 26 19.04 2.28 -8.14
CA LEU A 26 18.05 1.26 -7.88
C LEU A 26 17.28 1.58 -6.58
N PRO A 27 15.96 1.31 -6.48
CA PRO A 27 15.14 1.61 -5.31
C PRO A 27 15.34 0.57 -4.18
N ILE A 28 16.59 0.37 -3.75
CA ILE A 28 16.91 -0.60 -2.69
C ILE A 28 16.44 -0.04 -1.35
N GLY A 29 15.52 -0.75 -0.68
CA GLY A 29 14.96 -0.32 0.61
C GLY A 29 13.90 0.79 0.51
N VAL A 30 13.55 1.23 -0.71
CA VAL A 30 12.49 2.23 -0.93
C VAL A 30 11.13 1.53 -0.95
N SER A 31 10.24 1.92 -0.05
CA SER A 31 8.86 1.43 0.04
C SER A 31 7.82 2.44 -0.43
N ASN A 32 8.20 3.71 -0.61
CA ASN A 32 7.34 4.78 -1.10
C ASN A 32 7.31 4.77 -2.64
N TYR A 33 6.15 4.55 -3.22
CA TYR A 33 5.99 4.46 -4.68
C TYR A 33 6.23 5.80 -5.38
N CYS A 34 5.75 6.91 -4.82
CA CYS A 34 5.94 8.23 -5.42
C CYS A 34 7.44 8.52 -5.57
N LEU A 35 8.21 8.26 -4.52
CA LEU A 35 9.66 8.43 -4.54
C LEU A 35 10.33 7.45 -5.51
N ALA A 36 9.97 6.17 -5.47
CA ALA A 36 10.55 5.15 -6.33
C ALA A 36 10.30 5.42 -7.81
N SER A 37 9.09 5.89 -8.17
CA SER A 37 8.73 6.13 -9.57
C SER A 37 9.30 7.42 -10.15
N SER A 38 9.65 8.42 -9.30
CA SER A 38 10.15 9.72 -9.74
C SER A 38 11.68 9.85 -9.72
N GLU A 39 12.36 9.20 -8.75
CA GLU A 39 13.78 9.44 -8.50
C GLU A 39 14.66 8.21 -8.74
N TYR A 40 14.07 7.02 -8.92
CA TYR A 40 14.79 5.77 -9.04
C TYR A 40 14.51 5.05 -10.35
N TYR A 41 15.37 4.07 -10.68
CA TYR A 41 15.11 3.16 -11.79
C TYR A 41 13.99 2.20 -11.40
N TYR A 42 12.75 2.63 -11.66
CA TYR A 42 11.55 1.87 -11.36
C TYR A 42 11.15 0.98 -12.54
N ILE A 43 10.98 -0.32 -12.27
CA ILE A 43 10.42 -1.26 -13.25
C ILE A 43 8.89 -1.17 -13.16
N ASP A 44 8.25 -0.70 -14.22
CA ASP A 44 6.81 -0.50 -14.28
C ASP A 44 6.02 -1.80 -14.06
N LYS A 45 5.32 -1.87 -12.94
CA LYS A 45 4.41 -2.96 -12.56
C LYS A 45 2.95 -2.51 -12.50
N THR A 46 2.63 -1.34 -13.05
CA THR A 46 1.29 -0.76 -12.95
C THR A 46 0.20 -1.58 -13.66
N MET A 47 0.56 -2.52 -14.52
CA MET A 47 -0.39 -3.47 -15.09
C MET A 47 -1.11 -4.33 -14.04
N MET A 48 -0.51 -4.52 -12.87
CA MET A 48 -1.18 -5.16 -11.72
C MET A 48 -2.46 -4.42 -11.30
N ILE A 49 -2.50 -3.09 -11.46
CA ILE A 49 -3.69 -2.28 -11.20
C ILE A 49 -4.81 -2.66 -12.18
N LYS A 50 -4.44 -2.87 -13.44
CA LYS A 50 -5.39 -3.29 -14.48
C LYS A 50 -6.00 -4.65 -14.14
N ASP A 51 -5.16 -5.62 -13.78
CA ASP A 51 -5.60 -6.96 -13.42
C ASP A 51 -6.56 -6.91 -12.22
N PHE A 52 -6.21 -6.12 -11.20
CA PHE A 52 -7.07 -5.91 -10.03
C PHE A 52 -8.44 -5.30 -10.37
N ILE A 53 -8.49 -4.32 -11.28
CA ILE A 53 -9.74 -3.69 -11.72
C ILE A 53 -10.58 -4.65 -12.57
N ASP A 54 -9.96 -5.45 -13.43
CA ASP A 54 -10.68 -6.33 -14.36
C ASP A 54 -11.21 -7.59 -13.67
N GLU A 55 -10.43 -8.20 -12.79
CA GLU A 55 -10.79 -9.41 -12.06
C GLU A 55 -11.75 -9.16 -10.90
N ARG A 56 -11.71 -7.95 -10.31
CA ARG A 56 -12.52 -7.56 -9.13
C ARG A 56 -12.55 -8.61 -8.03
N PRO A 57 -11.41 -9.14 -7.60
CA PRO A 57 -11.39 -10.13 -6.54
C PRO A 57 -11.83 -9.49 -5.23
N MET A 58 -12.63 -10.19 -4.43
CA MET A 58 -12.99 -9.75 -3.08
C MET A 58 -11.74 -9.72 -2.19
N VAL A 59 -10.90 -10.75 -2.30
CA VAL A 59 -9.63 -10.86 -1.57
C VAL A 59 -8.52 -11.25 -2.54
N THR A 60 -7.40 -10.54 -2.45
CA THR A 60 -6.19 -10.86 -3.22
C THR A 60 -5.02 -11.11 -2.29
N LEU A 61 -4.43 -12.30 -2.37
CA LEU A 61 -3.24 -12.65 -1.62
C LEU A 61 -1.98 -12.55 -2.49
N PHE A 62 -1.06 -11.64 -2.12
CA PHE A 62 0.23 -11.51 -2.80
C PHE A 62 1.29 -12.40 -2.16
N THR A 63 1.45 -13.61 -2.68
CA THR A 63 2.46 -14.57 -2.24
C THR A 63 3.78 -14.40 -3.01
N ARG A 64 4.65 -13.51 -2.56
CA ARG A 64 5.98 -13.35 -3.16
C ARG A 64 7.06 -13.44 -2.09
N PRO A 65 8.27 -13.95 -2.43
CA PRO A 65 9.38 -13.98 -1.51
C PRO A 65 9.73 -12.59 -0.95
N ARG A 66 10.42 -12.55 0.17
CA ARG A 66 10.95 -11.29 0.74
C ARG A 66 11.83 -10.59 -0.30
N ARG A 67 11.86 -9.25 -0.29
CA ARG A 67 12.63 -8.37 -1.19
C ARG A 67 12.18 -8.34 -2.66
N PHE A 68 11.03 -8.90 -3.00
CA PHE A 68 10.44 -8.82 -4.36
C PHE A 68 9.50 -7.61 -4.55
N GLY A 69 9.60 -6.60 -3.69
CA GLY A 69 8.89 -5.33 -3.82
C GLY A 69 7.40 -5.42 -3.46
N LYS A 70 6.97 -6.32 -2.56
CA LYS A 70 5.57 -6.42 -2.10
C LYS A 70 5.08 -5.07 -1.57
N THR A 71 5.74 -4.52 -0.55
CA THR A 71 5.39 -3.24 0.07
C THR A 71 5.32 -2.10 -0.94
N LEU A 72 6.29 -2.04 -1.88
CA LEU A 72 6.29 -1.01 -2.92
C LEU A 72 5.09 -1.15 -3.88
N ASN A 73 4.69 -2.39 -4.22
CA ASN A 73 3.52 -2.63 -5.06
C ASN A 73 2.21 -2.31 -4.30
N MET A 74 2.14 -2.59 -3.01
CA MET A 74 1.00 -2.22 -2.17
C MET A 74 0.89 -0.70 -2.02
N ASP A 75 2.01 0.01 -1.84
CA ASP A 75 2.02 1.47 -1.82
C ASP A 75 1.68 2.08 -3.20
N MET A 76 2.03 1.41 -4.29
CA MET A 76 1.58 1.76 -5.64
C MET A 76 0.04 1.66 -5.77
N LEU A 77 -0.55 0.55 -5.31
CA LEU A 77 -2.01 0.38 -5.30
C LEU A 77 -2.67 1.45 -4.44
N ARG A 78 -2.16 1.69 -3.22
CA ARG A 78 -2.63 2.77 -2.37
C ARG A 78 -2.59 4.10 -3.10
N THR A 79 -1.44 4.49 -3.62
CA THR A 79 -1.24 5.77 -4.32
C THR A 79 -2.17 5.94 -5.52
N TYR A 80 -2.52 4.83 -6.19
CA TYR A 80 -3.43 4.87 -7.34
C TYR A 80 -4.89 5.05 -6.93
N PHE A 81 -5.36 4.26 -5.97
CA PHE A 81 -6.78 4.26 -5.61
C PHE A 81 -7.14 5.35 -4.62
N GLU A 82 -6.21 5.74 -3.74
CA GLU A 82 -6.47 6.62 -2.61
C GLU A 82 -6.93 8.00 -3.02
N ARG A 83 -8.09 8.39 -2.49
CA ARG A 83 -8.60 9.76 -2.57
C ARG A 83 -7.66 10.70 -1.80
N SER A 84 -7.20 11.75 -2.45
CA SER A 84 -6.23 12.69 -1.88
C SER A 84 -6.46 14.08 -2.44
N ASP A 85 -6.15 15.11 -1.65
CA ASP A 85 -6.13 16.51 -2.09
C ASP A 85 -4.96 16.77 -3.07
N LYS A 86 -3.99 15.86 -3.12
CA LYS A 86 -2.84 15.94 -4.04
C LYS A 86 -3.15 15.18 -5.32
N ASP A 87 -2.78 15.74 -6.47
CA ASP A 87 -2.85 15.03 -7.75
C ASP A 87 -1.79 13.93 -7.82
N THR A 88 -2.17 12.71 -7.42
CA THR A 88 -1.29 11.55 -7.50
C THR A 88 -1.22 10.94 -8.92
N SER A 89 -2.06 11.39 -9.87
CA SER A 89 -2.05 10.91 -11.25
C SER A 89 -0.72 11.17 -11.95
N VAL A 90 0.03 12.19 -11.51
CA VAL A 90 1.35 12.56 -12.06
C VAL A 90 2.35 11.40 -12.03
N TYR A 91 2.24 10.47 -11.07
CA TYR A 91 3.11 9.31 -10.93
C TYR A 91 2.75 8.15 -11.87
N PHE A 92 1.62 8.26 -12.59
CA PHE A 92 1.09 7.20 -13.44
C PHE A 92 0.98 7.59 -14.92
N ARG A 93 1.06 8.88 -15.26
CA ARG A 93 0.84 9.40 -16.61
C ARG A 93 1.82 8.84 -17.65
N ASP A 94 3.04 8.49 -17.24
CA ASP A 94 4.09 7.89 -18.06
C ASP A 94 4.14 6.36 -17.95
N LYS A 95 3.24 5.74 -17.17
CA LYS A 95 3.20 4.31 -16.92
C LYS A 95 2.18 3.59 -17.82
N LYS A 96 2.34 2.27 -17.96
CA LYS A 96 1.51 1.43 -18.84
C LYS A 96 0.03 1.51 -18.52
N ILE A 97 -0.34 1.58 -17.24
CA ILE A 97 -1.74 1.67 -16.81
C ILE A 97 -2.46 2.88 -17.43
N TRP A 98 -1.74 4.01 -17.59
CA TRP A 98 -2.34 5.22 -18.14
C TRP A 98 -2.74 5.09 -19.60
N SER A 99 -2.02 4.28 -20.37
CA SER A 99 -2.30 3.99 -21.78
C SER A 99 -3.41 2.95 -21.97
N CYS A 100 -3.87 2.28 -20.90
CA CYS A 100 -4.94 1.26 -20.98
C CYS A 100 -6.34 1.85 -21.24
N GLY A 101 -6.52 3.17 -21.15
CA GLY A 101 -7.75 3.85 -21.49
C GLY A 101 -8.49 4.47 -20.30
N GLN A 102 -9.58 5.18 -20.62
CA GLN A 102 -10.32 5.99 -19.65
C GLN A 102 -10.96 5.14 -18.54
N LYS A 103 -11.46 3.94 -18.87
CA LYS A 103 -12.01 2.99 -17.90
C LYS A 103 -11.13 2.88 -16.64
N TYR A 104 -9.81 2.72 -16.83
CA TYR A 104 -8.90 2.54 -15.69
C TYR A 104 -8.57 3.86 -14.99
N ARG A 105 -8.44 4.95 -15.73
CA ARG A 105 -8.17 6.29 -15.17
C ARG A 105 -9.29 6.76 -14.25
N ASP A 106 -10.53 6.32 -14.49
CA ASP A 106 -11.69 6.67 -13.67
C ASP A 106 -11.61 6.10 -12.25
N TYR A 107 -10.78 5.09 -12.02
CA TYR A 107 -10.53 4.52 -10.69
C TYR A 107 -9.47 5.31 -9.90
N GLN A 108 -8.64 6.10 -10.57
CA GLN A 108 -7.53 6.80 -9.93
C GLN A 108 -8.04 7.88 -8.98
N GLY A 109 -7.61 7.85 -7.71
CA GLY A 109 -7.95 8.84 -6.69
C GLY A 109 -9.42 8.83 -6.26
N ARG A 110 -10.15 7.73 -6.40
CA ARG A 110 -11.60 7.66 -6.17
C ARG A 110 -12.01 7.00 -4.87
N TYR A 111 -11.16 6.22 -4.26
CA TYR A 111 -11.52 5.35 -3.15
C TYR A 111 -10.89 5.83 -1.84
N PRO A 112 -11.58 5.74 -0.70
CA PRO A 112 -10.90 5.72 0.57
C PRO A 112 -10.04 4.46 0.64
N VAL A 113 -8.86 4.54 1.25
CA VAL A 113 -7.93 3.41 1.36
C VAL A 113 -7.50 3.24 2.80
N ILE A 114 -7.76 2.07 3.38
CA ILE A 114 -7.20 1.65 4.66
C ILE A 114 -5.89 0.92 4.38
N PHE A 115 -4.79 1.44 4.91
CA PHE A 115 -3.45 0.88 4.69
C PHE A 115 -2.79 0.51 6.02
N LEU A 116 -2.72 -0.79 6.31
CA LEU A 116 -2.10 -1.30 7.53
C LEU A 116 -0.80 -2.04 7.19
N THR A 117 0.26 -1.78 7.92
CA THR A 117 1.49 -2.58 7.87
C THR A 117 1.88 -3.07 9.25
N PHE A 118 2.07 -4.37 9.38
CA PHE A 118 2.46 -5.00 10.63
C PHE A 118 3.95 -5.35 10.69
N LYS A 119 4.74 -4.77 9.77
CA LYS A 119 6.16 -5.04 9.60
C LYS A 119 6.98 -4.94 10.89
N ASP A 120 6.67 -3.97 11.72
CA ASP A 120 7.43 -3.65 12.93
C ASP A 120 6.78 -4.22 14.21
N VAL A 121 5.73 -5.04 14.07
CA VAL A 121 5.07 -5.72 15.20
C VAL A 121 5.85 -6.99 15.56
N LYS A 122 6.92 -6.81 16.32
CA LYS A 122 7.87 -7.86 16.72
C LYS A 122 8.26 -7.65 18.18
N PHE A 123 7.36 -8.00 19.08
CA PHE A 123 7.55 -7.82 20.50
C PHE A 123 7.48 -9.17 21.22
N ASP A 124 8.11 -9.25 22.38
CA ASP A 124 8.24 -10.51 23.12
C ASP A 124 7.01 -10.80 23.99
N THR A 125 6.18 -9.78 24.22
CA THR A 125 4.96 -9.91 25.04
C THR A 125 3.69 -9.54 24.27
N TRP A 126 2.55 -10.11 24.69
CA TRP A 126 1.24 -9.75 24.14
C TRP A 126 0.90 -8.28 24.40
N GLU A 127 1.22 -7.77 25.58
CA GLU A 127 0.93 -6.41 26.00
C GLU A 127 1.61 -5.37 25.09
N GLU A 128 2.87 -5.57 24.76
CA GLU A 128 3.62 -4.73 23.84
C GLU A 128 3.11 -4.88 22.40
N THR A 129 2.85 -6.11 21.96
CA THR A 129 2.25 -6.40 20.64
C THR A 129 0.91 -5.70 20.50
N PHE A 130 0.04 -5.81 21.51
CA PHE A 130 -1.27 -5.16 21.50
C PHE A 130 -1.16 -3.63 21.52
N ALA A 131 -0.21 -3.07 22.28
CA ALA A 131 0.05 -1.63 22.26
C ALA A 131 0.49 -1.15 20.87
N ALA A 132 1.35 -1.91 20.19
CA ALA A 132 1.78 -1.58 18.82
C ALA A 132 0.62 -1.69 17.81
N LEU A 133 -0.25 -2.70 17.93
CA LEU A 133 -1.45 -2.83 17.11
C LEU A 133 -2.37 -1.61 17.30
N ARG A 134 -2.61 -1.19 18.54
CA ARG A 134 -3.39 0.04 18.82
C ARG A 134 -2.79 1.28 18.17
N ASP A 135 -1.47 1.44 18.22
CA ASP A 135 -0.78 2.57 17.61
C ASP A 135 -0.94 2.57 16.07
N ILE A 136 -0.87 1.41 15.43
CA ILE A 136 -1.10 1.25 13.98
C ILE A 136 -2.52 1.71 13.61
N PHE A 137 -3.54 1.23 14.32
CA PHE A 137 -4.92 1.62 14.06
C PHE A 137 -5.19 3.09 14.41
N ALA A 138 -4.57 3.62 15.47
CA ALA A 138 -4.68 5.03 15.81
C ALA A 138 -4.12 5.94 14.69
N LYS A 139 -2.95 5.59 14.16
CA LYS A 139 -2.33 6.30 13.03
C LYS A 139 -3.19 6.21 11.78
N GLU A 140 -3.75 5.04 11.51
CA GLU A 140 -4.64 4.87 10.35
C GLU A 140 -5.93 5.66 10.52
N ALA A 141 -6.56 5.61 11.69
CA ALA A 141 -7.75 6.43 11.98
C ALA A 141 -7.45 7.94 11.84
N GLN A 142 -6.29 8.40 12.31
CA GLN A 142 -5.86 9.81 12.16
C GLN A 142 -5.66 10.22 10.69
N ARG A 143 -5.39 9.29 9.78
CA ARG A 143 -5.35 9.60 8.34
C ARG A 143 -6.73 9.94 7.79
N HIS A 144 -7.79 9.45 8.40
CA HIS A 144 -9.19 9.62 8.04
C HIS A 144 -9.92 10.59 8.99
N LYS A 145 -9.27 11.71 9.32
CA LYS A 145 -9.79 12.72 10.25
C LYS A 145 -11.13 13.36 9.82
N GLU A 146 -11.48 13.26 8.55
CA GLU A 146 -12.77 13.67 8.02
C GLU A 146 -13.94 12.93 8.68
N LEU A 147 -13.72 11.72 9.21
CA LEU A 147 -14.73 10.93 9.90
C LEU A 147 -15.16 11.57 11.23
N GLN A 148 -14.28 12.35 11.86
CA GLN A 148 -14.58 13.02 13.13
C GLN A 148 -15.77 13.96 13.03
N SER A 149 -15.91 14.65 11.90
CA SER A 149 -16.97 15.63 11.65
C SER A 149 -18.01 15.15 10.63
N SER A 150 -17.98 13.87 10.24
CA SER A 150 -18.90 13.32 9.26
C SER A 150 -20.33 13.28 9.80
N GLU A 151 -21.26 13.96 9.11
CA GLU A 151 -22.68 13.90 9.44
C GLU A 151 -23.32 12.54 9.13
N LYS A 152 -22.69 11.76 8.24
CA LYS A 152 -23.16 10.42 7.85
C LYS A 152 -22.78 9.32 8.87
N CYS A 153 -21.88 9.61 9.80
CA CYS A 153 -21.54 8.70 10.90
C CYS A 153 -22.45 8.95 12.10
N ASP A 154 -23.01 7.88 12.65
CA ASP A 154 -23.85 7.97 13.84
C ASP A 154 -23.03 8.23 15.12
N GLY A 155 -23.73 8.43 16.24
CA GLY A 155 -23.09 8.75 17.52
C GLY A 155 -22.26 7.58 18.08
N TYR A 156 -22.59 6.33 17.75
CA TYR A 156 -21.82 5.16 18.17
C TYR A 156 -20.49 5.09 17.39
N SER A 157 -20.57 5.18 16.08
CA SER A 157 -19.40 5.17 15.18
C SER A 157 -18.39 6.26 15.53
N ARG A 158 -18.86 7.48 15.87
CA ARG A 158 -17.98 8.57 16.32
C ARG A 158 -17.24 8.23 17.62
N LYS A 159 -17.92 7.61 18.59
CA LYS A 159 -17.26 7.18 19.84
C LYS A 159 -16.22 6.07 19.59
N VAL A 160 -16.50 5.14 18.69
CA VAL A 160 -15.53 4.12 18.27
C VAL A 160 -14.31 4.80 17.62
N TYR A 161 -14.54 5.69 16.69
CA TYR A 161 -13.48 6.44 16.02
C TYR A 161 -12.61 7.23 17.01
N GLU A 162 -13.20 7.95 17.97
CA GLU A 162 -12.47 8.68 19.01
C GLU A 162 -11.55 7.75 19.83
N ARG A 163 -12.04 6.56 20.20
CA ARG A 163 -11.22 5.59 20.94
C ARG A 163 -10.07 5.03 20.09
N LEU A 164 -10.29 4.83 18.79
CA LEU A 164 -9.23 4.42 17.88
C LEU A 164 -8.17 5.51 17.76
N VAL A 165 -8.56 6.75 17.46
CA VAL A 165 -7.64 7.89 17.31
C VAL A 165 -6.79 8.14 18.56
N ASN A 166 -7.41 7.99 19.76
CA ASN A 166 -6.74 8.23 21.04
C ASN A 166 -5.95 7.01 21.52
N GLY A 167 -5.95 5.90 20.80
CA GLY A 167 -5.26 4.67 21.21
C GLY A 167 -5.82 4.07 22.50
N SER A 168 -7.11 4.31 22.80
CA SER A 168 -7.78 3.82 24.02
C SER A 168 -8.74 2.65 23.76
N ALA A 169 -8.78 2.14 22.52
CA ALA A 169 -9.60 1.01 22.14
C ALA A 169 -9.21 -0.25 22.94
N THR A 170 -10.21 -0.96 23.45
CA THR A 170 -10.04 -2.27 24.08
C THR A 170 -9.67 -3.33 23.03
N GLU A 171 -9.27 -4.53 23.49
CA GLU A 171 -8.94 -5.64 22.58
C GLU A 171 -10.13 -6.03 21.69
N VAL A 172 -11.33 -6.05 22.25
CA VAL A 172 -12.55 -6.35 21.48
C VAL A 172 -12.83 -5.28 20.44
N GLU A 173 -12.76 -4.01 20.81
CA GLU A 173 -12.98 -2.89 19.86
C GLU A 173 -11.91 -2.85 18.78
N LEU A 174 -10.66 -3.14 19.12
CA LEU A 174 -9.58 -3.16 18.12
C LEU A 174 -9.73 -4.33 17.16
N SER A 175 -10.24 -5.47 17.62
CA SER A 175 -10.48 -6.63 16.75
C SER A 175 -11.58 -6.40 15.70
N SER A 176 -12.49 -5.45 15.93
CA SER A 176 -13.50 -5.00 14.94
C SER A 176 -13.14 -3.71 14.21
N ALA A 177 -12.00 -3.10 14.55
CA ALA A 177 -11.64 -1.77 14.07
C ALA A 177 -11.59 -1.65 12.54
N LEU A 178 -11.19 -2.72 11.84
CA LEU A 178 -11.15 -2.74 10.37
C LEU A 178 -12.55 -2.65 9.78
N LEU A 179 -13.50 -3.41 10.33
CA LEU A 179 -14.92 -3.37 9.94
C LEU A 179 -15.52 -2.00 10.23
N ASP A 180 -15.30 -1.48 11.45
CA ASP A 180 -15.85 -0.20 11.87
C ASP A 180 -15.34 0.97 11.02
N LEU A 181 -14.03 1.04 10.75
CA LEU A 181 -13.45 2.03 9.86
C LEU A 181 -13.97 1.90 8.43
N SER A 182 -14.12 0.67 7.93
CA SER A 182 -14.65 0.42 6.59
C SER A 182 -16.08 0.90 6.46
N ALA A 183 -16.93 0.59 7.44
CA ALA A 183 -18.33 1.03 7.46
C ALA A 183 -18.45 2.58 7.53
N MET A 184 -17.63 3.22 8.36
CA MET A 184 -17.62 4.68 8.47
C MET A 184 -17.15 5.35 7.17
N LEU A 185 -16.09 4.84 6.55
CA LEU A 185 -15.59 5.35 5.26
C LEU A 185 -16.60 5.13 4.14
N HIS A 186 -17.23 3.96 4.10
CA HIS A 186 -18.30 3.68 3.15
C HIS A 186 -19.47 4.66 3.33
N SER A 187 -19.94 4.87 4.56
CA SER A 187 -21.01 5.82 4.84
C SER A 187 -20.64 7.25 4.46
N HIS A 188 -19.40 7.67 4.70
CA HIS A 188 -18.94 9.01 4.41
C HIS A 188 -18.81 9.28 2.91
N TYR A 189 -18.20 8.36 2.15
CA TYR A 189 -17.87 8.55 0.74
C TYR A 189 -18.86 7.93 -0.25
N ASP A 190 -19.84 7.16 0.21
CA ASP A 190 -20.77 6.34 -0.59
C ASP A 190 -20.07 5.35 -1.53
N VAL A 191 -18.86 4.92 -1.16
CA VAL A 191 -18.06 3.93 -1.88
C VAL A 191 -17.26 3.10 -0.90
N ALA A 192 -17.20 1.77 -1.12
CA ALA A 192 -16.45 0.86 -0.27
C ALA A 192 -14.94 1.18 -0.30
N PRO A 193 -14.26 1.14 0.86
CA PRO A 193 -12.83 1.37 0.91
C PRO A 193 -12.05 0.21 0.28
N VAL A 194 -10.88 0.52 -0.26
CA VAL A 194 -9.87 -0.49 -0.60
C VAL A 194 -9.03 -0.74 0.65
N ILE A 195 -8.96 -2.01 1.07
CA ILE A 195 -8.18 -2.42 2.24
C ILE A 195 -6.88 -3.06 1.78
N ILE A 196 -5.75 -2.55 2.26
CA ILE A 196 -4.42 -3.06 1.94
C ILE A 196 -3.71 -3.39 3.25
N ILE A 197 -3.32 -4.65 3.41
CA ILE A 197 -2.63 -5.13 4.60
C ILE A 197 -1.27 -5.73 4.20
N ASP A 198 -0.20 -5.14 4.71
CA ASP A 198 1.18 -5.59 4.47
C ASP A 198 1.76 -6.29 5.69
N GLU A 199 2.47 -7.40 5.44
CA GLU A 199 3.17 -8.21 6.44
C GLU A 199 2.28 -8.67 7.62
N TYR A 200 1.03 -9.07 7.34
CA TYR A 200 0.07 -9.57 8.34
C TYR A 200 0.57 -10.82 9.10
N ASP A 201 1.49 -11.55 8.51
CA ASP A 201 2.09 -12.75 9.06
C ASP A 201 3.19 -12.44 10.11
N THR A 202 3.74 -11.24 10.13
CA THR A 202 4.82 -10.85 11.05
C THR A 202 4.43 -11.00 12.53
N PRO A 203 3.31 -10.45 13.04
CA PRO A 203 2.93 -10.64 14.44
C PRO A 203 2.56 -12.09 14.76
N ILE A 204 2.08 -12.87 13.78
CA ILE A 204 1.76 -14.28 13.96
C ILE A 204 3.05 -15.10 14.14
N GLN A 205 4.07 -14.83 13.30
CA GLN A 205 5.38 -15.47 13.40
C GLN A 205 6.06 -15.16 14.74
N GLN A 206 6.00 -13.91 15.18
CA GLN A 206 6.53 -13.52 16.48
C GLN A 206 5.78 -14.21 17.63
N GLY A 207 4.44 -14.21 17.63
CA GLY A 207 3.66 -14.88 18.64
C GLY A 207 3.89 -16.40 18.71
N HIS A 208 4.31 -17.03 17.61
CA HIS A 208 4.71 -18.44 17.58
C HIS A 208 6.06 -18.67 18.26
N SER A 209 6.97 -17.69 18.20
CA SER A 209 8.26 -17.76 18.88
C SER A 209 8.14 -17.46 20.38
N GLU A 210 7.10 -16.73 20.76
CA GLU A 210 6.78 -16.29 22.12
C GLU A 210 5.45 -16.89 22.59
N ASP A 211 5.17 -16.86 23.88
CA ASP A 211 4.04 -17.57 24.49
C ASP A 211 2.65 -16.92 24.26
N TYR A 212 2.42 -16.17 23.15
CA TYR A 212 1.13 -15.52 22.89
C TYR A 212 0.49 -15.88 21.54
N TYR A 213 0.91 -16.99 20.92
CA TYR A 213 0.41 -17.43 19.62
C TYR A 213 -1.12 -17.51 19.53
N ASP A 214 -1.77 -18.14 20.52
CA ASP A 214 -3.22 -18.29 20.53
C ASP A 214 -3.96 -16.94 20.60
N LYS A 215 -3.39 -15.97 21.32
CA LYS A 215 -3.95 -14.62 21.44
C LYS A 215 -3.87 -13.89 20.09
N ILE A 216 -2.70 -13.89 19.44
CA ILE A 216 -2.52 -13.20 18.15
C ILE A 216 -3.34 -13.85 17.03
N ILE A 217 -3.43 -15.17 16.98
CA ILE A 217 -4.26 -15.87 15.98
C ILE A 217 -5.73 -15.53 16.17
N ARG A 218 -6.23 -15.52 17.41
CA ARG A 218 -7.60 -15.14 17.70
C ARG A 218 -7.88 -13.70 17.28
N PHE A 219 -6.99 -12.77 17.62
CA PHE A 219 -7.10 -11.38 17.25
C PHE A 219 -7.10 -11.19 15.72
N MET A 220 -6.11 -11.74 15.01
CA MET A 220 -5.99 -11.62 13.55
C MET A 220 -7.16 -12.28 12.82
N ARG A 221 -7.69 -13.39 13.35
CA ARG A 221 -8.90 -14.02 12.82
C ARG A 221 -10.11 -13.08 12.94
N CYS A 222 -10.35 -12.51 14.11
CA CYS A 222 -11.45 -11.56 14.27
C CYS A 222 -11.27 -10.36 13.33
N LEU A 223 -10.07 -9.79 13.27
CA LEU A 223 -9.76 -8.63 12.44
C LEU A 223 -10.02 -8.87 10.95
N LEU A 224 -9.64 -10.04 10.43
CA LEU A 224 -9.75 -10.34 8.99
C LEU A 224 -11.13 -10.90 8.61
N TYR A 225 -11.75 -11.73 9.45
CA TYR A 225 -13.08 -12.31 9.15
C TYR A 225 -14.23 -11.31 9.27
N THR A 226 -14.09 -10.27 10.08
CA THR A 226 -15.11 -9.22 10.16
C THR A 226 -15.18 -8.38 8.89
N SER A 227 -14.12 -8.34 8.09
CA SER A 227 -14.13 -7.65 6.78
C SER A 227 -14.91 -8.43 5.70
N ASP A 228 -14.96 -9.77 5.78
CA ASP A 228 -15.71 -10.59 4.81
C ASP A 228 -17.23 -10.55 5.04
N ALA A 229 -17.67 -10.33 6.29
CA ALA A 229 -19.09 -10.30 6.66
C ALA A 229 -19.81 -8.98 6.28
N ALA A 230 -19.10 -7.95 5.87
CA ALA A 230 -19.68 -6.66 5.48
C ALA A 230 -20.32 -6.68 4.08
N ASP A 231 -20.04 -7.69 3.26
CA ASP A 231 -20.45 -7.76 1.85
C ASP A 231 -21.70 -8.63 1.60
N ASP A 232 -22.22 -9.33 2.63
CA ASP A 232 -23.43 -10.16 2.55
C ASP A 232 -24.73 -9.40 2.90
N ARG A 233 -24.74 -8.04 2.84
CA ARG A 233 -25.93 -7.24 3.13
C ARG A 233 -26.29 -6.27 2.03
#